data_ed8b664aaba03d6b6d3841b7a4ac7176
#
_entry.id   ed8b664aaba03d6b6d3841b7a4ac7176
#
_cell.length_a   1.000
_cell.length_b   1.000
_cell.length_c   1.000
_cell.angle_alpha   90.00
_cell.angle_beta   90.00
_cell.angle_gamma   90.00
#
_symmetry.space_group_name_H-M   'P 1'
#
loop_
_entity.id
_entity.type
_entity.pdbx_description
1 polymer ?
#
loop_
_entity_poly.entity_id
_entity_poly.type
_entity_poly.pdbx_seq_one_letter_code
_entity_poly.pdbx_strand_id
1 'polypeptide(L)'
;RAATAFAGPAFNFILSIIVFCCLFMWQGQYSENLLIAKLAPVPGQSDLKIGDEIIAVNKTEVANFESFFLVGQDLNSPVIYTVKRNGNTLEALGPVPFPALVGQVSPRSAAFEAGILAGDVITHISGAPIRDFGDLQQAVAAAEDDSMSFTVWRQGVEFDVTLKSKAVAVPGPDGSFTNRRLVGISSAMFFEPGTLPLPFITALKAATARTWFIIKISLSGLSEMVLGKISACNLSGPVAIAETAGQVATQGTIPFLALIAGLSTAVGL
;
A
#
# COMPACT_ATOMS: atom_id res chain seq x y z
N ARG A 1 -2.26 11.06 -41.71
CA ARG A 1 -1.00 10.81 -40.97
C ARG A 1 -1.11 11.23 -39.49
N ALA A 2 -1.71 12.41 -39.14
CA ALA A 2 -1.88 12.83 -37.75
C ALA A 2 -2.83 11.89 -36.96
N ALA A 3 -3.93 11.44 -37.58
CA ALA A 3 -4.88 10.52 -36.93
C ALA A 3 -4.24 9.16 -36.56
N THR A 4 -3.34 8.64 -37.41
CA THR A 4 -2.64 7.38 -37.16
C THR A 4 -1.62 7.51 -36.02
N ALA A 5 -0.93 8.66 -35.93
CA ALA A 5 0.01 8.92 -34.83
C ALA A 5 -0.69 9.09 -33.48
N PHE A 6 -1.90 9.67 -33.47
CA PHE A 6 -2.68 9.85 -32.24
C PHE A 6 -3.43 8.59 -31.80
N ALA A 7 -3.71 7.64 -32.70
CA ALA A 7 -4.46 6.43 -32.42
C ALA A 7 -3.75 5.53 -31.39
N GLY A 8 -2.41 5.41 -31.47
CA GLY A 8 -1.62 4.61 -30.53
C GLY A 8 -1.76 5.07 -29.08
N PRO A 9 -1.39 6.32 -28.77
CA PRO A 9 -1.59 6.92 -27.45
C PRO A 9 -3.03 6.81 -26.93
N ALA A 10 -4.01 7.15 -27.78
CA ALA A 10 -5.42 7.09 -27.38
C ALA A 10 -5.84 5.66 -26.98
N PHE A 11 -5.38 4.66 -27.74
CA PHE A 11 -5.70 3.26 -27.44
C PHE A 11 -5.10 2.80 -26.10
N ASN A 12 -3.89 3.24 -25.79
CA ASN A 12 -3.24 2.95 -24.50
C ASN A 12 -4.00 3.54 -23.32
N PHE A 13 -4.51 4.77 -23.43
CA PHE A 13 -5.34 5.37 -22.38
C PHE A 13 -6.69 4.65 -22.23
N ILE A 14 -7.33 4.29 -23.34
CA ILE A 14 -8.58 3.52 -23.32
C ILE A 14 -8.35 2.16 -22.65
N LEU A 15 -7.30 1.45 -23.03
CA LEU A 15 -6.94 0.16 -22.41
C LEU A 15 -6.72 0.31 -20.90
N SER A 16 -5.97 1.33 -20.49
CA SER A 16 -5.72 1.61 -19.05
C SER A 16 -7.02 1.84 -18.30
N ILE A 17 -7.93 2.67 -18.84
CA ILE A 17 -9.23 2.95 -18.22
C ILE A 17 -10.08 1.67 -18.11
N ILE A 18 -10.10 0.84 -19.15
CA ILE A 18 -10.86 -0.43 -19.14
C ILE A 18 -10.31 -1.36 -18.05
N VAL A 19 -8.98 -1.56 -18.00
CA VAL A 19 -8.35 -2.44 -17.00
C VAL A 19 -8.58 -1.93 -15.58
N PHE A 20 -8.38 -0.63 -15.32
CA PHE A 20 -8.69 -0.08 -14.00
C PHE A 20 -10.16 -0.16 -13.64
N CYS A 21 -11.08 0.04 -14.60
CA CYS A 21 -12.51 -0.11 -14.37
C CYS A 21 -12.86 -1.54 -13.95
N CYS A 22 -12.35 -2.54 -14.67
CA CYS A 22 -12.53 -3.94 -14.31
C CYS A 22 -11.96 -4.26 -12.92
N LEU A 23 -10.77 -3.76 -12.61
CA LEU A 23 -10.14 -3.94 -11.31
C LEU A 23 -10.97 -3.32 -10.19
N PHE A 24 -11.47 -2.09 -10.34
CA PHE A 24 -12.30 -1.43 -9.34
C PHE A 24 -13.66 -2.11 -9.17
N MET A 25 -14.25 -2.63 -10.23
CA MET A 25 -15.47 -3.44 -10.12
C MET A 25 -15.22 -4.76 -9.40
N TRP A 26 -14.04 -5.36 -9.59
CA TRP A 26 -13.66 -6.61 -8.90
C TRP A 26 -13.32 -6.39 -7.43
N GLN A 27 -12.47 -5.39 -7.13
CA GLN A 27 -12.05 -5.09 -5.75
C GLN A 27 -13.20 -4.51 -4.92
N GLY A 28 -14.13 -3.79 -5.56
CA GLY A 28 -15.20 -3.07 -4.88
C GLY A 28 -14.69 -1.81 -4.15
N GLN A 29 -15.57 -1.22 -3.37
CA GLN A 29 -15.25 -0.17 -2.42
C GLN A 29 -15.45 -0.68 -0.99
N TYR A 30 -14.72 -0.15 -0.04
CA TYR A 30 -14.94 -0.49 1.36
C TYR A 30 -16.39 -0.17 1.75
N SER A 31 -17.01 -1.11 2.48
CA SER A 31 -18.30 -0.87 3.09
C SER A 31 -18.21 0.32 4.05
N GLU A 32 -19.26 1.11 4.17
CA GLU A 32 -19.35 2.14 5.21
C GLU A 32 -19.17 1.52 6.59
N ASN A 33 -19.70 0.32 6.79
CA ASN A 33 -19.53 -0.45 8.01
C ASN A 33 -18.17 -1.16 8.01
N LEU A 34 -17.45 -1.05 9.12
CA LEU A 34 -16.13 -1.66 9.30
C LEU A 34 -16.26 -3.16 9.63
N LEU A 35 -16.78 -3.93 8.67
CA LEU A 35 -16.91 -5.38 8.80
C LEU A 35 -15.55 -6.04 8.57
N ILE A 36 -15.12 -6.90 9.48
CA ILE A 36 -13.92 -7.73 9.33
C ILE A 36 -14.21 -8.87 8.36
N ALA A 37 -13.72 -8.75 7.12
CA ALA A 37 -13.85 -9.81 6.12
C ALA A 37 -12.74 -10.85 6.21
N LYS A 38 -11.53 -10.44 6.62
CA LYS A 38 -10.38 -11.31 6.79
C LYS A 38 -9.45 -10.74 7.86
N LEU A 39 -8.81 -11.60 8.64
CA LEU A 39 -7.80 -11.23 9.63
C LEU A 39 -6.41 -11.61 9.10
N ALA A 40 -5.47 -10.68 9.22
CA ALA A 40 -4.06 -10.98 8.99
C ALA A 40 -3.46 -11.60 10.26
N PRO A 41 -2.60 -12.61 10.14
CA PRO A 41 -1.85 -13.11 11.28
C PRO A 41 -0.85 -12.03 11.74
N VAL A 42 -0.97 -11.63 13.00
CA VAL A 42 -0.06 -10.67 13.65
C VAL A 42 0.33 -11.22 15.03
N PRO A 43 1.50 -10.87 15.57
CA PRO A 43 1.88 -11.29 16.91
C PRO A 43 0.94 -10.71 17.98
N GLY A 44 0.72 -11.46 19.05
CA GLY A 44 -0.13 -11.08 20.18
C GLY A 44 -1.46 -11.81 20.21
N GLN A 45 -2.28 -11.48 21.22
CA GLN A 45 -3.61 -12.06 21.42
C GLN A 45 -4.67 -11.20 20.74
N SER A 46 -5.63 -11.84 20.10
CA SER A 46 -6.78 -11.18 19.49
C SER A 46 -8.04 -12.01 19.70
N ASP A 47 -9.11 -11.37 20.23
CA ASP A 47 -10.44 -11.95 20.39
C ASP A 47 -11.37 -11.60 19.22
N LEU A 48 -10.85 -10.81 18.25
CA LEU A 48 -11.57 -10.40 17.06
C LEU A 48 -11.80 -11.59 16.12
N LYS A 49 -12.94 -11.60 15.46
CA LYS A 49 -13.35 -12.67 14.55
C LYS A 49 -13.80 -12.11 13.21
N ILE A 50 -13.68 -12.93 12.18
CA ILE A 50 -14.28 -12.64 10.87
C ILE A 50 -15.80 -12.52 11.07
N GLY A 51 -16.40 -11.47 10.49
CA GLY A 51 -17.81 -11.12 10.66
C GLY A 51 -18.10 -10.13 11.80
N ASP A 52 -17.10 -9.72 12.57
CA ASP A 52 -17.27 -8.63 13.53
C ASP A 52 -17.39 -7.28 12.77
N GLU A 53 -18.31 -6.44 13.19
CA GLU A 53 -18.43 -5.06 12.76
C GLU A 53 -17.85 -4.15 13.85
N ILE A 54 -16.76 -3.45 13.55
CA ILE A 54 -16.11 -2.54 14.50
C ILE A 54 -16.94 -1.26 14.59
N ILE A 55 -17.39 -0.90 15.81
CA ILE A 55 -18.19 0.30 16.07
C ILE A 55 -17.48 1.31 16.99
N ALA A 56 -16.47 0.88 17.75
CA ALA A 56 -15.63 1.78 18.53
C ALA A 56 -14.23 1.18 18.74
N VAL A 57 -13.25 2.06 18.95
CA VAL A 57 -11.86 1.73 19.30
C VAL A 57 -11.50 2.50 20.58
N ASN A 58 -11.10 1.79 21.64
CA ASN A 58 -10.83 2.37 22.97
C ASN A 58 -11.96 3.31 23.44
N LYS A 59 -13.23 2.90 23.24
CA LYS A 59 -14.46 3.64 23.57
C LYS A 59 -14.73 4.86 22.69
N THR A 60 -13.90 5.15 21.69
CA THR A 60 -14.16 6.21 20.70
C THR A 60 -14.93 5.60 19.54
N GLU A 61 -16.13 6.11 19.27
CA GLU A 61 -16.97 5.62 18.17
C GLU A 61 -16.32 5.85 16.82
N VAL A 62 -16.43 4.84 15.94
CA VAL A 62 -15.98 4.88 14.56
C VAL A 62 -17.14 4.53 13.63
N ALA A 63 -17.56 5.51 12.83
CA ALA A 63 -18.71 5.36 11.95
C ALA A 63 -18.34 4.82 10.57
N ASN A 64 -17.10 5.01 10.15
CA ASN A 64 -16.61 4.65 8.82
C ASN A 64 -15.09 4.46 8.83
N PHE A 65 -14.53 4.10 7.67
CA PHE A 65 -13.11 3.87 7.52
C PHE A 65 -12.25 5.12 7.84
N GLU A 66 -12.71 6.31 7.48
CA GLU A 66 -11.98 7.56 7.74
C GLU A 66 -11.85 7.85 9.24
N SER A 67 -12.95 7.74 9.99
CA SER A 67 -12.93 7.89 11.44
C SER A 67 -12.09 6.79 12.13
N PHE A 68 -12.16 5.56 11.63
CA PHE A 68 -11.31 4.46 12.10
C PHE A 68 -9.83 4.74 11.87
N PHE A 69 -9.47 5.28 10.69
CA PHE A 69 -8.10 5.65 10.38
C PHE A 69 -7.56 6.73 11.32
N LEU A 70 -8.37 7.76 11.61
CA LEU A 70 -7.97 8.86 12.50
C LEU A 70 -7.80 8.39 13.95
N VAL A 71 -8.74 7.56 14.46
CA VAL A 71 -8.71 7.05 15.84
C VAL A 71 -7.63 5.99 16.01
N GLY A 72 -7.33 5.24 14.95
CA GLY A 72 -6.40 4.11 14.99
C GLY A 72 -4.91 4.46 14.98
N GLN A 73 -4.55 5.75 14.87
CA GLN A 73 -3.16 6.19 14.91
C GLN A 73 -2.67 6.30 16.36
N ASP A 74 -1.38 6.09 16.56
CA ASP A 74 -0.67 6.28 17.85
C ASP A 74 -1.28 5.51 19.04
N LEU A 75 -1.89 4.36 18.80
CA LEU A 75 -2.42 3.51 19.84
C LEU A 75 -1.37 2.53 20.37
N ASN A 76 -1.47 2.21 21.68
CA ASN A 76 -0.66 1.16 22.29
C ASN A 76 -1.45 -0.15 22.38
N SER A 77 -0.77 -1.25 22.08
CA SER A 77 -1.34 -2.60 22.24
C SER A 77 -1.38 -3.04 23.72
N PRO A 78 -2.40 -3.79 24.17
CA PRO A 78 -3.57 -4.22 23.42
C PRO A 78 -4.61 -3.10 23.27
N VAL A 79 -5.37 -3.13 22.17
CA VAL A 79 -6.47 -2.20 21.88
C VAL A 79 -7.80 -2.87 22.21
N ILE A 80 -8.73 -2.14 22.82
CA ILE A 80 -10.09 -2.61 23.09
C ILE A 80 -11.00 -2.16 21.93
N TYR A 81 -11.53 -3.13 21.21
CA TYR A 81 -12.51 -2.90 20.15
C TYR A 81 -13.91 -3.17 20.69
N THR A 82 -14.84 -2.25 20.47
CA THR A 82 -16.26 -2.55 20.62
C THR A 82 -16.77 -3.03 19.27
N VAL A 83 -17.25 -4.26 19.23
CA VAL A 83 -17.70 -4.90 17.98
C VAL A 83 -19.14 -5.39 18.10
N LYS A 84 -19.82 -5.41 16.96
CA LYS A 84 -21.13 -6.06 16.83
C LYS A 84 -20.94 -7.43 16.22
N ARG A 85 -21.23 -8.47 16.98
CA ARG A 85 -21.12 -9.90 16.60
C ARG A 85 -22.47 -10.58 16.73
N ASN A 86 -23.02 -11.08 15.63
CA ASN A 86 -24.34 -11.75 15.62
C ASN A 86 -25.45 -10.90 16.29
N GLY A 87 -25.43 -9.58 16.06
CA GLY A 87 -26.42 -8.66 16.63
C GLY A 87 -26.13 -8.17 18.05
N ASN A 88 -25.18 -8.76 18.77
CA ASN A 88 -24.79 -8.37 20.14
C ASN A 88 -23.55 -7.47 20.10
N THR A 89 -23.54 -6.46 20.94
CA THR A 89 -22.36 -5.60 21.15
C THR A 89 -21.51 -6.20 22.25
N LEU A 90 -20.20 -6.33 22.02
CA LEU A 90 -19.23 -6.86 22.96
C LEU A 90 -17.87 -6.17 22.82
N GLU A 91 -17.07 -6.23 23.85
CA GLU A 91 -15.67 -5.80 23.81
C GLU A 91 -14.77 -6.98 23.41
N ALA A 92 -13.79 -6.72 22.55
CA ALA A 92 -12.81 -7.69 22.09
C ALA A 92 -11.42 -7.05 22.13
N LEU A 93 -10.44 -7.76 22.64
CA LEU A 93 -9.04 -7.34 22.56
C LEU A 93 -8.49 -7.59 21.16
N GLY A 94 -7.62 -6.70 20.72
CA GLY A 94 -6.95 -6.85 19.42
C GLY A 94 -5.64 -6.06 19.32
N PRO A 95 -4.92 -6.23 18.21
CA PRO A 95 -3.70 -5.49 17.92
C PRO A 95 -4.00 -4.02 17.62
N VAL A 96 -2.97 -3.20 17.50
CA VAL A 96 -3.13 -1.84 16.93
C VAL A 96 -3.71 -1.92 15.51
N PRO A 97 -4.53 -0.94 15.08
CA PRO A 97 -5.16 -0.96 13.75
C PRO A 97 -4.17 -1.05 12.59
N PHE A 98 -3.03 -0.39 12.73
CA PHE A 98 -1.98 -0.30 11.70
C PHE A 98 -0.65 -0.82 12.25
N PRO A 99 -0.52 -2.14 12.52
CA PRO A 99 0.75 -2.71 12.96
C PRO A 99 1.82 -2.50 11.88
N ALA A 100 3.08 -2.75 12.20
CA ALA A 100 4.13 -2.75 11.19
C ALA A 100 4.04 -3.99 10.26
N LEU A 101 2.82 -4.26 9.78
CA LEU A 101 2.47 -5.33 8.85
C LEU A 101 2.78 -4.89 7.42
N VAL A 102 3.55 -5.71 6.72
CA VAL A 102 3.93 -5.50 5.32
C VAL A 102 2.75 -5.84 4.41
N GLY A 103 2.16 -4.83 3.78
CA GLY A 103 1.10 -5.01 2.80
C GLY A 103 1.62 -5.38 1.42
N GLN A 104 2.61 -4.64 0.94
CA GLN A 104 3.27 -4.88 -0.34
C GLN A 104 4.76 -4.60 -0.23
N VAL A 105 5.53 -5.30 -1.06
CA VAL A 105 6.98 -5.08 -1.21
C VAL A 105 7.25 -4.51 -2.59
N SER A 106 7.90 -3.36 -2.63
CA SER A 106 8.25 -2.71 -3.89
C SER A 106 9.31 -3.51 -4.64
N PRO A 107 9.16 -3.72 -5.94
CA PRO A 107 10.17 -4.38 -6.76
C PRO A 107 11.54 -3.70 -6.65
N ARG A 108 12.61 -4.48 -6.64
CA ARG A 108 14.01 -4.00 -6.56
C ARG A 108 14.30 -3.09 -5.36
N SER A 109 13.49 -3.18 -4.32
CA SER A 109 13.71 -2.47 -3.06
C SER A 109 14.63 -3.25 -2.12
N ALA A 110 15.12 -2.58 -1.08
CA ALA A 110 15.91 -3.23 -0.04
C ALA A 110 15.15 -4.37 0.65
N ALA A 111 13.85 -4.18 0.89
CA ALA A 111 12.99 -5.21 1.47
C ALA A 111 12.85 -6.44 0.54
N PHE A 112 12.73 -6.22 -0.78
CA PHE A 112 12.66 -7.29 -1.76
C PHE A 112 13.98 -8.08 -1.80
N GLU A 113 15.13 -7.40 -1.84
CA GLU A 113 16.47 -8.00 -1.85
C GLU A 113 16.74 -8.81 -0.57
N ALA A 114 16.18 -8.38 0.58
CA ALA A 114 16.30 -9.07 1.86
C ALA A 114 15.29 -10.22 2.07
N GLY A 115 14.40 -10.48 1.10
CA GLY A 115 13.41 -11.55 1.18
C GLY A 115 12.23 -11.30 2.11
N ILE A 116 11.91 -10.01 2.38
CA ILE A 116 10.67 -9.61 3.05
C ILE A 116 9.50 -9.88 2.11
N LEU A 117 8.41 -10.38 2.66
CA LEU A 117 7.19 -10.74 1.95
C LEU A 117 5.99 -9.97 2.48
N ALA A 118 4.96 -9.85 1.66
CA ALA A 118 3.65 -9.39 2.13
C ALA A 118 3.11 -10.34 3.21
N GLY A 119 2.59 -9.80 4.30
CA GLY A 119 2.15 -10.55 5.48
C GLY A 119 3.19 -10.67 6.60
N ASP A 120 4.43 -10.25 6.37
CA ASP A 120 5.45 -10.14 7.44
C ASP A 120 5.10 -8.99 8.39
N VAL A 121 5.46 -9.13 9.67
CA VAL A 121 5.35 -8.05 10.66
C VAL A 121 6.74 -7.69 11.14
N ILE A 122 7.09 -6.41 11.09
CA ILE A 122 8.37 -5.94 11.63
C ILE A 122 8.19 -5.68 13.12
N THR A 123 8.89 -6.44 13.96
CA THR A 123 8.77 -6.34 15.42
C THR A 123 9.85 -5.46 16.04
N HIS A 124 11.07 -5.43 15.45
CA HIS A 124 12.17 -4.58 15.93
C HIS A 124 12.98 -4.02 14.76
N ILE A 125 13.59 -2.84 14.98
CA ILE A 125 14.63 -2.27 14.11
C ILE A 125 15.82 -1.91 14.98
N SER A 126 17.00 -2.46 14.65
CA SER A 126 18.26 -2.28 15.40
C SER A 126 18.09 -2.53 16.91
N GLY A 127 17.27 -3.53 17.28
CA GLY A 127 16.95 -3.91 18.65
C GLY A 127 15.88 -3.04 19.34
N ALA A 128 15.43 -1.94 18.75
CA ALA A 128 14.33 -1.13 19.26
C ALA A 128 12.97 -1.72 18.83
N PRO A 129 12.00 -1.87 19.75
CA PRO A 129 10.69 -2.42 19.41
C PRO A 129 9.89 -1.45 18.52
N ILE A 130 9.16 -2.01 17.56
CA ILE A 130 8.30 -1.29 16.63
C ILE A 130 6.84 -1.70 16.92
N ARG A 131 5.99 -0.73 17.28
CA ARG A 131 4.58 -0.95 17.63
C ARG A 131 3.67 -0.90 16.41
N ASP A 132 3.92 0.08 15.55
CA ASP A 132 3.09 0.37 14.40
C ASP A 132 3.93 0.77 13.18
N PHE A 133 3.25 1.01 12.08
CA PHE A 133 3.93 1.39 10.83
C PHE A 133 4.50 2.82 10.88
N GLY A 134 3.96 3.70 11.71
CA GLY A 134 4.49 5.04 11.95
C GLY A 134 5.85 5.00 12.65
N ASP A 135 5.98 4.19 13.70
CA ASP A 135 7.27 3.93 14.38
C ASP A 135 8.32 3.41 13.38
N LEU A 136 7.93 2.47 12.50
CA LEU A 136 8.82 1.95 11.47
C LEU A 136 9.30 3.06 10.52
N GLN A 137 8.38 3.92 10.04
CA GLN A 137 8.75 5.02 9.16
C GLN A 137 9.70 6.01 9.85
N GLN A 138 9.45 6.34 11.11
CA GLN A 138 10.30 7.22 11.89
C GLN A 138 11.69 6.61 12.12
N ALA A 139 11.75 5.32 12.49
CA ALA A 139 13.01 4.63 12.72
C ALA A 139 13.87 4.58 11.44
N VAL A 140 13.26 4.29 10.29
CA VAL A 140 13.96 4.29 8.99
C VAL A 140 14.41 5.70 8.58
N ALA A 141 13.60 6.72 8.84
CA ALA A 141 13.95 8.11 8.52
C ALA A 141 15.07 8.66 9.40
N ALA A 142 15.10 8.27 10.68
CA ALA A 142 16.07 8.72 11.68
C ALA A 142 17.40 7.94 11.64
N ALA A 143 17.48 6.84 10.90
CA ALA A 143 18.66 6.01 10.84
C ALA A 143 19.85 6.78 10.24
N GLU A 144 20.97 6.82 10.95
CA GLU A 144 22.22 7.42 10.47
C GLU A 144 22.92 6.51 9.46
N ASP A 145 22.91 5.19 9.74
CA ASP A 145 23.50 4.19 8.88
C ASP A 145 22.55 3.77 7.77
N ASP A 146 23.11 3.47 6.59
CA ASP A 146 22.35 2.91 5.48
C ASP A 146 21.90 1.47 5.75
N SER A 147 22.59 0.74 6.64
CA SER A 147 22.34 -0.67 6.98
C SER A 147 21.69 -0.78 8.34
N MET A 148 20.50 -1.40 8.39
CA MET A 148 19.70 -1.60 9.60
C MET A 148 19.34 -3.07 9.77
N SER A 149 19.35 -3.59 11.01
CA SER A 149 18.83 -4.91 11.34
C SER A 149 17.34 -4.82 11.62
N PHE A 150 16.55 -5.66 10.96
CA PHE A 150 15.11 -5.81 11.16
C PHE A 150 14.81 -7.18 11.72
N THR A 151 14.07 -7.26 12.82
CA THR A 151 13.48 -8.50 13.28
C THR A 151 12.11 -8.64 12.67
N VAL A 152 11.91 -9.71 11.91
CA VAL A 152 10.71 -10.01 11.13
C VAL A 152 9.99 -11.18 11.76
N TRP A 153 8.70 -11.01 12.02
CA TRP A 153 7.80 -12.09 12.42
C TRP A 153 7.01 -12.58 11.20
N ARG A 154 7.10 -13.88 10.90
CA ARG A 154 6.41 -14.54 9.79
C ARG A 154 5.74 -15.80 10.29
N GLN A 155 4.42 -15.83 10.35
CA GLN A 155 3.62 -17.00 10.71
C GLN A 155 4.09 -17.71 12.01
N GLY A 156 4.43 -16.94 13.04
CA GLY A 156 4.85 -17.46 14.34
C GLY A 156 6.36 -17.64 14.52
N VAL A 157 7.15 -17.37 13.49
CA VAL A 157 8.63 -17.47 13.54
C VAL A 157 9.23 -16.08 13.44
N GLU A 158 10.17 -15.75 14.33
CA GLU A 158 10.98 -14.54 14.25
C GLU A 158 12.37 -14.86 13.65
N PHE A 159 12.86 -13.97 12.81
CA PHE A 159 14.18 -14.01 12.22
C PHE A 159 14.68 -12.60 11.91
N ASP A 160 16.00 -12.43 11.85
CA ASP A 160 16.62 -11.16 11.54
C ASP A 160 17.04 -11.07 10.09
N VAL A 161 16.85 -9.90 9.49
CA VAL A 161 17.34 -9.55 8.16
C VAL A 161 18.01 -8.18 8.20
N THR A 162 19.03 -8.01 7.37
CA THR A 162 19.70 -6.70 7.23
C THR A 162 19.23 -6.02 5.96
N LEU A 163 18.72 -4.81 6.09
CA LEU A 163 18.28 -3.99 4.96
C LEU A 163 19.17 -2.77 4.81
N LYS A 164 19.41 -2.40 3.55
CA LYS A 164 20.08 -1.13 3.21
C LYS A 164 19.04 -0.16 2.66
N SER A 165 18.70 0.87 3.46
CA SER A 165 17.77 1.90 2.99
C SER A 165 18.34 2.63 1.77
N LYS A 166 17.45 3.00 0.84
CA LYS A 166 17.82 3.79 -0.34
C LYS A 166 17.08 5.13 -0.29
N ALA A 167 17.81 6.22 -0.58
CA ALA A 167 17.18 7.52 -0.80
C ALA A 167 16.44 7.49 -2.14
N VAL A 168 15.14 7.69 -2.13
CA VAL A 168 14.28 7.67 -3.31
C VAL A 168 13.51 8.99 -3.40
N ALA A 169 13.42 9.55 -4.59
CA ALA A 169 12.57 10.70 -4.85
C ALA A 169 11.09 10.27 -4.84
N VAL A 170 10.33 10.76 -3.87
CA VAL A 170 8.92 10.44 -3.68
C VAL A 170 8.07 11.64 -4.04
N PRO A 171 7.02 11.48 -4.89
CA PRO A 171 6.12 12.57 -5.22
C PRO A 171 5.28 12.98 -4.00
N GLY A 172 5.23 14.29 -3.75
CA GLY A 172 4.33 14.91 -2.77
C GLY A 172 2.91 15.11 -3.33
N PRO A 173 1.94 15.47 -2.48
CA PRO A 173 0.57 15.75 -2.90
C PRO A 173 0.45 16.93 -3.87
N ASP A 174 1.37 17.86 -3.80
CA ASP A 174 1.49 19.05 -4.66
C ASP A 174 2.21 18.79 -5.98
N GLY A 175 2.68 17.55 -6.20
CA GLY A 175 3.46 17.15 -7.38
C GLY A 175 4.96 17.46 -7.27
N SER A 176 5.44 18.01 -6.15
CA SER A 176 6.87 18.14 -5.86
C SER A 176 7.48 16.76 -5.53
N PHE A 177 8.80 16.64 -5.66
CA PHE A 177 9.50 15.41 -5.28
C PHE A 177 10.42 15.68 -4.10
N THR A 178 10.33 14.85 -3.07
CA THR A 178 11.21 14.90 -1.90
C THR A 178 12.00 13.61 -1.78
N ASN A 179 13.29 13.71 -1.48
CA ASN A 179 14.10 12.53 -1.20
C ASN A 179 13.77 12.00 0.19
N ARG A 180 13.31 10.75 0.25
CA ARG A 180 13.04 10.04 1.50
C ARG A 180 13.81 8.74 1.54
N ARG A 181 14.28 8.35 2.73
CA ARG A 181 14.81 7.00 2.94
C ARG A 181 13.67 6.01 2.98
N LEU A 182 13.72 5.02 2.10
CA LEU A 182 12.71 3.98 2.00
C LEU A 182 13.37 2.61 1.97
N VAL A 183 12.71 1.66 2.59
CA VAL A 183 13.06 0.24 2.49
C VAL A 183 12.21 -0.49 1.45
N GLY A 184 11.13 0.14 0.99
CA GLY A 184 10.28 -0.35 -0.09
C GLY A 184 9.18 -1.30 0.35
N ILE A 185 8.57 -1.03 1.50
CA ILE A 185 7.37 -1.71 1.99
C ILE A 185 6.23 -0.71 2.15
N SER A 186 4.99 -1.18 1.96
CA SER A 186 3.78 -0.44 2.31
C SER A 186 3.10 -1.07 3.52
N SER A 187 2.34 -0.25 4.28
CA SER A 187 1.58 -0.76 5.41
C SER A 187 0.35 -1.56 4.96
N ALA A 188 -0.10 -2.44 5.85
CA ALA A 188 -1.42 -3.03 5.80
C ALA A 188 -2.08 -2.92 7.18
N MET A 189 -3.41 -3.00 7.20
CA MET A 189 -4.15 -3.19 8.44
C MET A 189 -4.11 -4.66 8.87
N PHE A 190 -4.32 -4.91 10.17
CA PHE A 190 -4.42 -6.27 10.67
C PHE A 190 -5.67 -7.02 10.15
N PHE A 191 -6.59 -6.34 9.50
CA PHE A 191 -7.76 -6.94 8.88
C PHE A 191 -8.06 -6.33 7.51
N GLU A 192 -8.72 -7.09 6.66
CA GLU A 192 -9.29 -6.61 5.41
C GLU A 192 -10.77 -6.25 5.67
N PRO A 193 -11.17 -4.98 5.47
CA PRO A 193 -12.58 -4.62 5.61
C PRO A 193 -13.43 -5.20 4.48
N GLY A 194 -14.68 -5.48 4.78
CA GLY A 194 -15.64 -5.93 3.77
C GLY A 194 -15.79 -4.90 2.64
N THR A 195 -15.90 -5.39 1.42
CA THR A 195 -16.10 -4.53 0.25
C THR A 195 -17.47 -4.76 -0.37
N LEU A 196 -18.05 -3.69 -0.93
CA LEU A 196 -19.26 -3.73 -1.74
C LEU A 196 -18.90 -3.58 -3.21
N PRO A 197 -19.58 -4.28 -4.13
CA PRO A 197 -19.36 -4.12 -5.55
C PRO A 197 -19.51 -2.66 -5.97
N LEU A 198 -18.55 -2.16 -6.73
CA LEU A 198 -18.60 -0.78 -7.23
C LEU A 198 -19.46 -0.73 -8.49
N PRO A 199 -20.50 0.14 -8.56
CA PRO A 199 -21.30 0.31 -9.76
C PRO A 199 -20.43 0.75 -10.94
N PHE A 200 -20.76 0.26 -12.15
CA PHE A 200 -19.97 0.51 -13.36
C PHE A 200 -19.62 1.99 -13.59
N ILE A 201 -20.60 2.89 -13.44
CA ILE A 201 -20.38 4.32 -13.66
C ILE A 201 -19.37 4.90 -12.65
N THR A 202 -19.45 4.46 -11.39
CA THR A 202 -18.53 4.90 -10.32
C THR A 202 -17.14 4.33 -10.58
N ALA A 203 -17.04 3.04 -10.96
CA ALA A 203 -15.78 2.40 -11.34
C ALA A 203 -15.13 3.11 -12.54
N LEU A 204 -15.91 3.47 -13.56
CA LEU A 204 -15.42 4.19 -14.73
C LEU A 204 -14.88 5.59 -14.38
N LYS A 205 -15.59 6.34 -13.52
CA LYS A 205 -15.11 7.63 -13.02
C LYS A 205 -13.79 7.48 -12.24
N ALA A 206 -13.71 6.49 -11.35
CA ALA A 206 -12.50 6.21 -10.57
C ALA A 206 -11.33 5.79 -11.48
N ALA A 207 -11.57 4.95 -12.48
CA ALA A 207 -10.58 4.53 -13.47
C ALA A 207 -10.03 5.70 -14.28
N THR A 208 -10.91 6.58 -14.74
CA THR A 208 -10.52 7.79 -15.48
C THR A 208 -9.69 8.73 -14.59
N ALA A 209 -10.12 8.94 -13.35
CA ALA A 209 -9.39 9.76 -12.38
C ALA A 209 -7.99 9.15 -12.07
N ARG A 210 -7.90 7.82 -11.95
CA ARG A 210 -6.63 7.12 -11.72
C ARG A 210 -5.68 7.28 -12.91
N THR A 211 -6.17 7.08 -14.13
CA THR A 211 -5.39 7.28 -15.37
C THR A 211 -4.90 8.72 -15.46
N TRP A 212 -5.77 9.70 -15.22
CA TRP A 212 -5.40 11.11 -15.18
C TRP A 212 -4.35 11.45 -14.13
N PHE A 213 -4.45 10.85 -12.95
CA PHE A 213 -3.44 11.00 -11.89
C PHE A 213 -2.07 10.48 -12.33
N ILE A 214 -2.01 9.31 -13.00
CA ILE A 214 -0.77 8.74 -13.54
C ILE A 214 -0.17 9.68 -14.60
N ILE A 215 -0.99 10.23 -15.50
CA ILE A 215 -0.55 11.22 -16.50
C ILE A 215 0.10 12.43 -15.80
N LYS A 216 -0.56 13.01 -14.82
CA LYS A 216 -0.04 14.17 -14.08
C LYS A 216 1.30 13.88 -13.40
N ILE A 217 1.40 12.77 -12.68
CA ILE A 217 2.65 12.40 -11.99
C ILE A 217 3.77 12.13 -13.02
N SER A 218 3.48 11.44 -14.11
CA SER A 218 4.48 11.18 -15.15
C SER A 218 5.01 12.46 -15.79
N LEU A 219 4.13 13.40 -16.12
CA LEU A 219 4.52 14.70 -16.67
C LEU A 219 5.28 15.54 -15.65
N SER A 220 4.86 15.53 -14.39
CA SER A 220 5.58 16.21 -13.29
C SER A 220 6.98 15.61 -13.11
N GLY A 221 7.10 14.28 -13.08
CA GLY A 221 8.40 13.61 -12.99
C GLY A 221 9.33 13.95 -14.14
N LEU A 222 8.81 13.97 -15.38
CA LEU A 222 9.60 14.40 -16.57
C LEU A 222 10.05 15.87 -16.44
N SER A 223 9.16 16.76 -15.98
CA SER A 223 9.49 18.17 -15.74
C SER A 223 10.62 18.33 -14.72
N GLU A 224 10.54 17.63 -13.59
CA GLU A 224 11.56 17.68 -12.54
C GLU A 224 12.90 17.07 -12.99
N MET A 225 12.88 16.09 -13.90
CA MET A 225 14.11 15.57 -14.55
C MET A 225 14.73 16.60 -15.47
N VAL A 226 13.94 17.30 -16.29
CA VAL A 226 14.43 18.36 -17.18
C VAL A 226 15.03 19.52 -16.36
N LEU A 227 14.46 19.83 -15.20
CA LEU A 227 14.95 20.83 -14.26
C LEU A 227 16.18 20.36 -13.44
N GLY A 228 16.64 19.12 -13.63
CA GLY A 228 17.80 18.56 -12.95
C GLY A 228 17.61 18.21 -11.47
N LYS A 229 16.36 18.24 -10.96
CA LYS A 229 16.05 17.91 -9.57
C LYS A 229 15.99 16.40 -9.32
N ILE A 230 15.69 15.62 -10.36
CA ILE A 230 15.64 14.15 -10.31
C ILE A 230 16.64 13.61 -11.35
N SER A 231 17.44 12.63 -10.94
CA SER A 231 18.39 11.99 -11.85
C SER A 231 17.67 11.21 -12.96
N ALA A 232 18.10 11.38 -14.20
CA ALA A 232 17.65 10.59 -15.34
C ALA A 232 17.96 9.09 -15.18
N CYS A 233 18.88 8.69 -14.28
CA CYS A 233 19.15 7.30 -13.94
C CYS A 233 17.95 6.60 -13.29
N ASN A 234 16.95 7.35 -12.83
CA ASN A 234 15.70 6.78 -12.29
C ASN A 234 14.75 6.26 -13.39
N LEU A 235 15.03 6.55 -14.67
CA LEU A 235 14.27 5.98 -15.79
C LEU A 235 14.63 4.51 -15.95
N SER A 236 13.62 3.67 -15.80
CA SER A 236 13.77 2.23 -15.96
C SER A 236 13.80 1.87 -17.45
N GLY A 237 14.87 1.20 -17.90
CA GLY A 237 14.93 0.64 -19.24
C GLY A 237 14.00 -0.58 -19.41
N PRO A 238 13.84 -1.09 -20.66
CA PRO A 238 12.93 -2.21 -20.94
C PRO A 238 13.19 -3.46 -20.10
N VAL A 239 14.45 -3.78 -19.81
CA VAL A 239 14.84 -4.93 -18.98
C VAL A 239 14.33 -4.74 -17.54
N ALA A 240 14.51 -3.54 -16.99
CA ALA A 240 14.05 -3.23 -15.63
C ALA A 240 12.51 -3.23 -15.53
N ILE A 241 11.80 -2.86 -16.58
CA ILE A 241 10.34 -2.97 -16.66
C ILE A 241 9.92 -4.44 -16.67
N ALA A 242 10.60 -5.29 -17.44
CA ALA A 242 10.32 -6.73 -17.50
C ALA A 242 10.58 -7.42 -16.14
N GLU A 243 11.69 -7.10 -15.47
CA GLU A 243 11.98 -7.60 -14.11
C GLU A 243 10.90 -7.16 -13.12
N THR A 244 10.53 -5.88 -13.14
CA THR A 244 9.46 -5.34 -12.28
C THR A 244 8.14 -6.07 -12.53
N ALA A 245 7.79 -6.32 -13.79
CA ALA A 245 6.58 -7.05 -14.14
C ALA A 245 6.61 -8.50 -13.62
N GLY A 246 7.75 -9.17 -13.75
CA GLY A 246 7.95 -10.51 -13.17
C GLY A 246 7.79 -10.52 -11.64
N GLN A 247 8.43 -9.59 -10.95
CA GLN A 247 8.34 -9.47 -9.50
C GLN A 247 6.91 -9.13 -9.02
N VAL A 248 6.22 -8.24 -9.71
CA VAL A 248 4.82 -7.88 -9.37
C VAL A 248 3.87 -9.05 -9.66
N ALA A 249 4.14 -9.85 -10.70
CA ALA A 249 3.34 -11.04 -10.99
C ALA A 249 3.35 -12.08 -9.85
N THR A 250 4.47 -12.19 -9.10
CA THR A 250 4.55 -13.06 -7.92
C THR A 250 3.72 -12.56 -6.73
N GLN A 251 3.36 -11.27 -6.70
CA GLN A 251 2.53 -10.67 -5.65
C GLN A 251 1.02 -10.84 -5.90
N GLY A 252 0.64 -11.36 -7.05
CA GLY A 252 -0.74 -11.68 -7.40
C GLY A 252 -1.26 -10.98 -8.67
N THR A 253 -2.43 -11.40 -9.10
CA THR A 253 -3.05 -10.94 -10.36
C THR A 253 -3.45 -9.47 -10.32
N ILE A 254 -3.96 -8.99 -9.20
CA ILE A 254 -4.44 -7.60 -9.06
C ILE A 254 -3.29 -6.58 -9.19
N PRO A 255 -2.18 -6.68 -8.43
CA PRO A 255 -1.02 -5.80 -8.60
C PRO A 255 -0.45 -5.87 -10.03
N PHE A 256 -0.42 -7.05 -10.64
CA PHE A 256 0.09 -7.23 -11.99
C PHE A 256 -0.77 -6.51 -13.05
N LEU A 257 -2.09 -6.66 -12.99
CA LEU A 257 -2.99 -5.94 -13.91
C LEU A 257 -2.95 -4.42 -13.68
N ALA A 258 -2.83 -3.97 -12.43
CA ALA A 258 -2.67 -2.55 -12.12
C ALA A 258 -1.36 -1.98 -12.69
N LEU A 259 -0.26 -2.76 -12.65
CA LEU A 259 1.01 -2.39 -13.28
C LEU A 259 0.85 -2.28 -14.80
N ILE A 260 0.20 -3.25 -15.47
CA ILE A 260 -0.04 -3.21 -16.91
C ILE A 260 -0.83 -1.96 -17.30
N ALA A 261 -1.90 -1.64 -16.57
CA ALA A 261 -2.69 -0.43 -16.81
C ALA A 261 -1.85 0.84 -16.63
N GLY A 262 -1.02 0.90 -15.60
CA GLY A 262 -0.11 2.02 -15.35
C GLY A 262 0.94 2.19 -16.45
N LEU A 263 1.57 1.10 -16.88
CA LEU A 263 2.54 1.10 -17.98
C LEU A 263 1.90 1.50 -19.30
N SER A 264 0.68 1.01 -19.59
CA SER A 264 -0.07 1.41 -20.78
C SER A 264 -0.31 2.93 -20.81
N THR A 265 -0.66 3.52 -19.65
CA THR A 265 -0.78 4.98 -19.54
C THR A 265 0.55 5.68 -19.81
N ALA A 266 1.64 5.19 -19.21
CA ALA A 266 2.97 5.81 -19.36
C ALA A 266 3.51 5.71 -20.78
N VAL A 267 3.24 4.62 -21.51
CA VAL A 267 3.62 4.44 -22.92
C VAL A 267 2.77 5.30 -23.87
N GLY A 268 1.54 5.65 -23.47
CA GLY A 268 0.65 6.54 -24.21
C GLY A 268 1.04 8.03 -24.12
N LEU A 269 1.98 8.40 -23.25
CA LEU A 269 2.51 9.76 -23.09
C LEU A 269 3.65 10.04 -24.03
#